data_7ec155f1f197492aa513c0189cd38776
#
_entry.id   7ec155f1f197492aa513c0189cd38776
#
_cell.length_a   1.000
_cell.length_b   1.000
_cell.length_c   1.000
_cell.angle_alpha   90.00
_cell.angle_beta   90.00
_cell.angle_gamma   90.00
#
_symmetry.space_group_name_H-M   'P 1'
#
loop_
_entity.id
_entity.type
_entity.pdbx_description
1 polymer ?
#
loop_
_entity_poly.entity_id
_entity_poly.type
_entity_poly.pdbx_seq_one_letter_code
_entity_poly.pdbx_strand_id
1 'polypeptide(L)'
;MKNKAEFINNNDQNGNPAGGFYKTTGIDINWQNGPLGRGAERKEPNGAFVENVVHAAIVRIQYYQDSKFNCRENAIALTHLETALLWLNKRTHDREERAVEGTHGK
;
A
#
# COMPACT_ATOMS: atom_id res chain seq x y z
N MET A 1 0.14 -18.39 -10.19
CA MET A 1 -1.16 -18.26 -9.50
C MET A 1 -2.28 -18.24 -10.52
N LYS A 2 -3.37 -18.90 -10.21
CA LYS A 2 -4.50 -19.04 -11.13
C LYS A 2 -5.75 -18.26 -10.70
N ASN A 3 -5.70 -17.54 -9.58
CA ASN A 3 -6.82 -16.75 -9.11
C ASN A 3 -7.00 -15.53 -9.99
N LYS A 4 -8.22 -15.32 -10.46
CA LYS A 4 -8.55 -14.10 -11.18
C LYS A 4 -8.86 -13.01 -10.18
N ALA A 5 -8.28 -11.85 -10.38
CA ALA A 5 -8.57 -10.68 -9.59
C ALA A 5 -9.48 -9.75 -10.36
N GLU A 6 -10.39 -9.12 -9.64
CA GLU A 6 -11.17 -7.99 -10.16
C GLU A 6 -10.61 -6.73 -9.55
N PHE A 7 -10.38 -5.71 -10.35
CA PHE A 7 -9.86 -4.46 -9.82
C PHE A 7 -10.32 -3.28 -10.68
N ILE A 8 -10.47 -2.16 -9.99
CA ILE A 8 -10.76 -0.87 -10.63
C ILE A 8 -9.92 0.17 -9.93
N ASN A 9 -9.31 1.04 -10.73
CA ASN A 9 -8.61 2.22 -10.24
C ASN A 9 -9.37 3.44 -10.73
N ASN A 10 -9.99 4.16 -9.81
CA ASN A 10 -10.80 5.31 -10.13
C ASN A 10 -9.96 6.59 -10.22
N ASN A 11 -10.39 7.49 -11.07
CA ASN A 11 -9.81 8.82 -11.17
C ASN A 11 -10.92 9.86 -10.98
N ASP A 12 -10.58 10.99 -10.38
CA ASP A 12 -11.51 12.10 -10.30
C ASP A 12 -11.49 12.90 -11.64
N GLN A 13 -12.28 13.97 -11.70
CA GLN A 13 -12.38 14.78 -12.91
C GLN A 13 -11.07 15.49 -13.29
N ASN A 14 -10.12 15.60 -12.36
CA ASN A 14 -8.81 16.21 -12.59
C ASN A 14 -7.72 15.17 -12.89
N GLY A 15 -8.09 13.89 -13.01
CA GLY A 15 -7.15 12.82 -13.29
C GLY A 15 -6.37 12.32 -12.08
N ASN A 16 -6.74 12.74 -10.86
CA ASN A 16 -6.11 12.26 -9.64
C ASN A 16 -6.70 10.91 -9.22
N PRO A 17 -5.89 10.03 -8.63
CA PRO A 17 -6.41 8.77 -8.10
C PRO A 17 -7.54 9.03 -7.10
N ALA A 18 -8.64 8.31 -7.25
CA ALA A 18 -9.86 8.49 -6.47
C ALA A 18 -10.40 7.15 -5.99
N GLY A 19 -9.54 6.38 -5.31
CA GLY A 19 -9.92 5.10 -4.77
C GLY A 19 -10.01 4.01 -5.83
N GLY A 20 -10.83 3.03 -5.54
CA GLY A 20 -10.97 1.83 -6.35
C GLY A 20 -10.90 0.60 -5.45
N PHE A 21 -10.81 -0.57 -6.05
CA PHE A 21 -10.74 -1.80 -5.28
C PHE A 21 -9.89 -2.86 -5.96
N TYR A 22 -9.50 -3.85 -5.17
CA TYR A 22 -8.88 -5.08 -5.66
C TYR A 22 -9.50 -6.23 -4.87
N LYS A 23 -10.07 -7.18 -5.57
CA LYS A 23 -10.75 -8.33 -4.96
C LYS A 23 -10.33 -9.63 -5.62
N THR A 24 -10.02 -10.60 -4.80
CA THR A 24 -9.80 -11.98 -5.22
C THR A 24 -10.11 -12.87 -4.02
N THR A 25 -9.94 -14.17 -4.16
CA THR A 25 -10.23 -15.09 -3.08
C THR A 25 -9.41 -14.72 -1.83
N GLY A 26 -10.11 -14.42 -0.75
CA GLY A 26 -9.49 -14.07 0.53
C GLY A 26 -8.93 -12.65 0.64
N ILE A 27 -9.06 -11.85 -0.41
CA ILE A 27 -8.56 -10.47 -0.40
C ILE A 27 -9.66 -9.53 -0.87
N ASP A 28 -9.93 -8.50 -0.09
CA ASP A 28 -10.89 -7.45 -0.42
C ASP A 28 -10.30 -6.12 0.04
N ILE A 29 -9.73 -5.36 -0.91
CA ILE A 29 -9.08 -4.09 -0.63
C ILE A 29 -9.89 -2.97 -1.27
N ASN A 30 -10.20 -1.96 -0.47
CA ASN A 30 -10.77 -0.70 -0.95
C ASN A 30 -9.72 0.37 -0.71
N TRP A 31 -9.26 1.02 -1.77
CA TRP A 31 -8.17 1.98 -1.69
C TRP A 31 -8.62 3.33 -1.13
N GLN A 32 -7.69 3.99 -0.44
CA GLN A 32 -7.92 5.36 0.04
C GLN A 32 -8.40 6.25 -1.10
N ASN A 33 -9.51 6.95 -0.87
CA ASN A 33 -10.08 7.88 -1.84
C ASN A 33 -9.84 9.32 -1.39
N GLY A 34 -9.01 10.01 -2.15
CA GLY A 34 -8.68 11.41 -1.91
C GLY A 34 -7.59 11.61 -0.85
N PRO A 35 -7.01 12.80 -0.80
CA PRO A 35 -6.00 13.13 0.18
C PRO A 35 -6.59 13.27 1.58
N LEU A 36 -5.77 13.01 2.60
CA LEU A 36 -6.22 13.15 3.99
C LEU A 36 -6.31 14.59 4.45
N GLY A 37 -5.61 15.51 3.77
CA GLY A 37 -5.53 16.88 4.21
C GLY A 37 -4.44 17.10 5.24
N ARG A 38 -4.39 18.28 5.82
CA ARG A 38 -3.34 18.68 6.76
C ARG A 38 -3.93 19.46 7.94
N GLY A 39 -3.21 19.41 9.06
CA GLY A 39 -3.59 20.19 10.25
C GLY A 39 -4.98 19.84 10.76
N ALA A 40 -5.74 20.85 11.09
CA ALA A 40 -7.09 20.68 11.64
C ALA A 40 -8.08 20.12 10.60
N GLU A 41 -7.74 20.17 9.32
CA GLU A 41 -8.59 19.65 8.24
C GLU A 41 -8.23 18.23 7.84
N ARG A 42 -7.27 17.61 8.52
CA ARG A 42 -6.88 16.24 8.22
C ARG A 42 -8.02 15.29 8.56
N LYS A 43 -8.36 14.43 7.60
CA LYS A 43 -9.45 13.46 7.72
C LYS A 43 -8.92 12.10 8.12
N GLU A 44 -9.80 11.28 8.67
CA GLU A 44 -9.49 9.87 8.89
C GLU A 44 -9.40 9.14 7.56
N PRO A 45 -8.50 8.15 7.45
CA PRO A 45 -8.44 7.33 6.24
C PRO A 45 -9.77 6.62 5.97
N ASN A 46 -10.13 6.55 4.69
CA ASN A 46 -11.34 5.85 4.26
C ASN A 46 -11.06 4.58 3.46
N GLY A 47 -9.80 4.18 3.37
CA GLY A 47 -9.40 2.98 2.65
C GLY A 47 -7.95 2.62 2.91
N ALA A 48 -7.46 1.65 2.15
CA ALA A 48 -6.13 1.09 2.34
C ALA A 48 -5.05 1.91 1.65
N PHE A 49 -3.86 1.86 2.20
CA PHE A 49 -2.65 2.38 1.57
C PHE A 49 -1.77 1.22 1.10
N VAL A 50 -1.08 1.42 -0.02
CA VAL A 50 -0.21 0.39 -0.60
C VAL A 50 0.84 -0.07 0.41
N GLU A 51 1.43 0.84 1.20
CA GLU A 51 2.43 0.51 2.21
C GLU A 51 1.93 -0.54 3.20
N ASN A 52 0.68 -0.44 3.60
CA ASN A 52 0.09 -1.40 4.55
C ASN A 52 -0.14 -2.76 3.91
N VAL A 53 -0.48 -2.80 2.63
CA VAL A 53 -0.65 -4.06 1.90
C VAL A 53 0.70 -4.76 1.74
N VAL A 54 1.75 -4.01 1.40
CA VAL A 54 3.11 -4.54 1.33
C VAL A 54 3.55 -5.07 2.69
N HIS A 55 3.29 -4.32 3.75
CA HIS A 55 3.64 -4.75 5.12
C HIS A 55 2.89 -6.02 5.53
N ALA A 56 1.62 -6.15 5.15
CA ALA A 56 0.87 -7.38 5.43
C ALA A 56 1.53 -8.60 4.80
N ALA A 57 2.03 -8.48 3.57
CA ALA A 57 2.75 -9.53 2.89
C ALA A 57 4.07 -9.87 3.61
N ILE A 58 4.81 -8.83 4.03
CA ILE A 58 6.06 -9.01 4.78
C ILE A 58 5.80 -9.80 6.08
N VAL A 59 4.81 -9.39 6.85
CA VAL A 59 4.48 -10.04 8.12
C VAL A 59 4.14 -11.52 7.90
N ARG A 60 3.39 -11.82 6.86
CA ARG A 60 3.00 -13.21 6.59
C ARG A 60 4.16 -14.07 6.14
N ILE A 61 5.00 -13.55 5.25
CA ILE A 61 6.17 -14.30 4.78
C ILE A 61 7.19 -14.48 5.89
N GLN A 62 7.37 -13.46 6.75
CA GLN A 62 8.25 -13.60 7.92
C GLN A 62 7.77 -14.70 8.85
N TYR A 63 6.47 -14.82 9.04
CA TYR A 63 5.89 -15.93 9.82
C TYR A 63 6.27 -17.29 9.22
N TYR A 64 6.21 -17.42 7.88
CA TYR A 64 6.64 -18.66 7.22
C TYR A 64 8.14 -18.93 7.42
N GLN A 65 8.97 -17.88 7.37
CA GLN A 65 10.42 -18.04 7.57
C GLN A 65 10.78 -18.43 9.00
N ASP A 66 9.96 -18.06 9.97
CA ASP A 66 10.15 -18.45 11.37
C ASP A 66 9.60 -19.85 11.64
N SER A 67 9.02 -20.50 10.65
CA SER A 67 8.44 -21.84 10.76
C SER A 67 9.32 -22.86 10.04
N LYS A 68 8.85 -24.12 10.04
CA LYS A 68 9.53 -25.19 9.29
C LYS A 68 9.42 -25.04 7.77
N PHE A 69 8.65 -24.07 7.31
CA PHE A 69 8.48 -23.80 5.87
C PHE A 69 9.41 -22.71 5.34
N ASN A 70 10.48 -22.40 6.09
CA ASN A 70 11.46 -21.44 5.60
C ASN A 70 12.11 -21.93 4.29
N CYS A 71 12.42 -21.00 3.42
CA CYS A 71 13.05 -21.31 2.14
C CYS A 71 13.75 -20.08 1.57
N ARG A 72 14.64 -20.33 0.61
CA ARG A 72 15.39 -19.27 -0.05
C ARG A 72 14.47 -18.30 -0.79
N GLU A 73 13.46 -18.81 -1.46
CA GLU A 73 12.52 -18.00 -2.25
C GLU A 73 11.80 -16.99 -1.36
N ASN A 74 11.35 -17.41 -0.19
CA ASN A 74 10.72 -16.49 0.77
C ASN A 74 11.71 -15.44 1.28
N ALA A 75 12.95 -15.82 1.53
CA ALA A 75 13.97 -14.87 1.97
C ALA A 75 14.22 -13.79 0.92
N ILE A 76 14.30 -14.17 -0.35
CA ILE A 76 14.47 -13.25 -1.46
C ILE A 76 13.24 -12.33 -1.59
N ALA A 77 12.05 -12.91 -1.52
CA ALA A 77 10.81 -12.14 -1.59
C ALA A 77 10.76 -11.08 -0.47
N LEU A 78 11.13 -11.47 0.77
CA LEU A 78 11.19 -10.52 1.88
C LEU A 78 12.13 -9.36 1.59
N THR A 79 13.33 -9.65 1.07
CA THR A 79 14.30 -8.62 0.75
C THR A 79 13.71 -7.59 -0.24
N HIS A 80 13.04 -8.07 -1.28
CA HIS A 80 12.45 -7.20 -2.28
C HIS A 80 11.26 -6.41 -1.73
N LEU A 81 10.42 -7.03 -0.91
CA LEU A 81 9.29 -6.34 -0.29
C LEU A 81 9.75 -5.28 0.70
N GLU A 82 10.77 -5.59 1.49
CA GLU A 82 11.36 -4.62 2.42
C GLU A 82 11.97 -3.45 1.68
N THR A 83 12.64 -3.71 0.57
CA THR A 83 13.18 -2.66 -0.29
C THR A 83 12.06 -1.79 -0.86
N ALA A 84 10.99 -2.41 -1.35
CA ALA A 84 9.84 -1.66 -1.85
C ALA A 84 9.24 -0.77 -0.76
N LEU A 85 9.09 -1.30 0.45
CA LEU A 85 8.53 -0.54 1.57
C LEU A 85 9.42 0.64 1.94
N LEU A 86 10.75 0.48 1.89
CA LEU A 86 11.68 1.57 2.13
C LEU A 86 11.46 2.72 1.15
N TRP A 87 11.29 2.42 -0.13
CA TRP A 87 11.04 3.44 -1.15
C TRP A 87 9.71 4.13 -0.97
N LEU A 88 8.66 3.37 -0.62
CA LEU A 88 7.34 3.96 -0.37
C LEU A 88 7.37 4.87 0.86
N ASN A 89 8.04 4.46 1.92
CA ASN A 89 8.19 5.28 3.12
C ASN A 89 9.04 6.52 2.85
N LYS A 90 10.09 6.39 2.03
CA LYS A 90 10.91 7.53 1.62
C LYS A 90 10.06 8.56 0.88
N ARG A 91 9.20 8.12 -0.03
CA ARG A 91 8.30 9.03 -0.75
C ARG A 91 7.41 9.79 0.24
N THR A 92 6.83 9.11 1.21
CA THR A 92 5.99 9.76 2.23
C THR A 92 6.79 10.78 3.03
N HIS A 93 7.99 10.40 3.48
CA HIS A 93 8.87 11.29 4.24
C HIS A 93 9.27 12.52 3.42
N ASP A 94 9.65 12.34 2.15
CA ASP A 94 10.02 13.44 1.28
C ASP A 94 8.84 14.41 1.06
N ARG A 95 7.63 13.86 0.96
CA ARG A 95 6.42 14.69 0.84
C ARG A 95 6.13 15.47 2.11
N GLU A 96 6.34 14.87 3.26
CA GLU A 96 6.19 15.58 4.54
C GLU A 96 7.17 16.75 4.63
N GLU A 97 8.42 16.54 4.23
CA GLU A 97 9.43 17.60 4.23
C GLU A 97 9.07 18.75 3.29
N ARG A 98 8.45 18.44 2.14
CA ARG A 98 8.00 19.46 1.19
C ARG A 98 6.66 20.06 1.56
N ALA A 99 6.08 19.65 2.70
CA ALA A 99 4.79 20.11 3.18
C ALA A 99 3.63 19.83 2.22
N VAL A 100 3.70 18.73 1.45
CA VAL A 100 2.63 18.32 0.54
C VAL A 100 1.97 17.00 0.94
N GLU A 101 2.45 16.36 2.01
CA GLU A 101 1.84 15.13 2.52
C GLU A 101 0.38 15.40 2.89
N GLY A 102 -0.51 14.48 2.55
CA GLY A 102 -1.94 14.64 2.77
C GLY A 102 -2.63 15.50 1.71
N THR A 103 -1.94 15.85 0.64
CA THR A 103 -2.49 16.63 -0.48
C THR A 103 -2.27 15.89 -1.80
N HIS A 104 -2.71 16.49 -2.93
CA HIS A 104 -2.44 15.97 -4.25
C HIS A 104 -1.06 16.37 -4.80
N GLY A 105 -0.24 17.09 -4.05
CA GLY A 105 1.12 17.45 -4.43
C GLY A 105 2.02 16.21 -4.55
N LYS A 106 3.01 16.27 -5.42
CA LYS A 106 3.98 15.19 -5.59
C LYS A 106 5.03 15.29 -4.48
#